data_558040e3fa8760880fd69a538d4d8c23
#
_entry.id   558040e3fa8760880fd69a538d4d8c23
#
_cell.length_a   1.000
_cell.length_b   1.000
_cell.length_c   1.000
_cell.angle_alpha   90.00
_cell.angle_beta   90.00
_cell.angle_gamma   90.00
#
_symmetry.space_group_name_H-M   'P 1'
#
loop_
_entity.id
_entity.type
_entity.pdbx_description
1 polymer ?
#
loop_
_entity_poly.entity_id
_entity_poly.type
_entity_poly.pdbx_seq_one_letter_code
_entity_poly.pdbx_strand_id
1 'polypeptide(L)'
;MSSSDEDSGDEGDEFEGGSDEDGDSDEEEDMLEVERQSRLLDREMEIEKKEAEEEMRRTIAENTEIFHLPTQEELDDEEDRVVPPSELRERIDCILEVLASFKTRREPGRARSDYIDQLQSDLAELFGYLPELVEHFLSMFGPAETLEFLTASDQPRPLVIRTNTLKARRKDLAAALLKRGVTLDPLANWSKVGLKISESPVPIGATPEYLSGHYMLQSAASLCPVMALSPQPNDKVLDMSAAPGGKTSYIAQLMRNTGTIVANDLKPDRQKATVANMHRLGVRNVITCAYDGRKLGKLWPNKFDRILLDAPCSGLGVISRDPSVKVQRTMADVHRTVVLQKEILLSAIDALSCKKGGGRMVFSTCSVSVAENEEVVNYALSKRDIRLLDTGLDFGKPGFTRYQQKRFHPSLNLTRRFYPHVHNFDGFYVAKIQKISNARPGDETNAKAAAEVEAEKDAENGSEEMESSSKESGTNSGAETKKMAEKVSNGAPPAKKEMGRKRKKRGHSGDRKDERVPKMSRGASVPPSMLKKKKTNAKVNKPRRLRAPTGM
;
A
#
# COMPACT_ATOMS: atom_id res chain seq x y z
N MET A 1 -37.98 -12.75 27.60
CA MET A 1 -37.79 -11.34 27.97
C MET A 1 -37.42 -10.65 26.70
N SER A 2 -38.36 -9.90 26.19
CA SER A 2 -38.43 -9.15 24.98
C SER A 2 -37.38 -8.04 24.89
N SER A 3 -36.66 -7.96 23.80
CA SER A 3 -36.05 -6.71 23.35
C SER A 3 -36.47 -6.48 21.91
N SER A 4 -37.16 -5.39 21.76
CA SER A 4 -37.77 -4.80 20.60
C SER A 4 -36.71 -4.33 19.61
N ASP A 5 -36.81 -4.79 18.38
CA ASP A 5 -36.14 -4.24 17.21
C ASP A 5 -36.81 -2.89 16.87
N GLU A 6 -36.12 -1.80 17.07
CA GLU A 6 -36.50 -0.50 16.55
C GLU A 6 -36.02 -0.41 15.08
N ASP A 7 -36.99 -0.62 14.19
CA ASP A 7 -36.98 -0.27 12.79
C ASP A 7 -36.93 1.26 12.67
N SER A 8 -35.76 1.83 12.40
CA SER A 8 -35.61 3.23 12.04
C SER A 8 -36.01 3.42 10.57
N GLY A 9 -37.30 3.64 10.36
CA GLY A 9 -37.83 4.11 9.10
C GLY A 9 -37.12 5.40 8.67
N ASP A 10 -36.53 5.35 7.50
CA ASP A 10 -36.10 6.49 6.71
C ASP A 10 -37.36 7.19 6.21
N GLU A 11 -37.88 8.10 7.02
CA GLU A 11 -38.92 9.05 6.61
C GLU A 11 -38.26 10.00 5.60
N GLY A 12 -38.42 9.67 4.32
CA GLY A 12 -38.16 10.63 3.25
C GLY A 12 -39.06 11.84 3.44
N ASP A 13 -38.42 12.98 3.71
CA ASP A 13 -39.03 14.31 3.63
C ASP A 13 -39.75 14.42 2.27
N GLU A 14 -41.06 14.20 2.29
CA GLU A 14 -41.98 14.74 1.28
C GLU A 14 -41.93 16.26 1.48
N PHE A 15 -41.10 16.90 0.68
CA PHE A 15 -41.14 18.33 0.46
C PHE A 15 -42.47 18.59 -0.28
N GLU A 16 -43.55 18.86 0.47
CA GLU A 16 -44.73 19.50 -0.07
C GLU A 16 -44.28 20.83 -0.67
N GLY A 17 -44.21 20.85 -2.02
CA GLY A 17 -44.06 22.07 -2.78
C GLY A 17 -45.24 22.98 -2.48
N GLY A 18 -45.03 23.86 -1.51
CA GLY A 18 -45.89 25.01 -1.35
C GLY A 18 -45.89 25.79 -2.66
N SER A 19 -47.05 25.93 -3.24
CA SER A 19 -47.33 26.81 -4.36
C SER A 19 -47.04 28.26 -3.94
N ASP A 20 -45.81 28.73 -4.18
CA ASP A 20 -45.53 30.15 -4.22
C ASP A 20 -45.99 30.71 -5.55
N GLU A 21 -47.32 30.83 -5.73
CA GLU A 21 -47.95 31.49 -6.88
C GLU A 21 -48.02 33.00 -6.75
N ASP A 22 -47.47 33.63 -5.73
CA ASP A 22 -47.69 35.05 -5.43
C ASP A 22 -46.46 35.96 -5.59
N GLY A 23 -45.46 35.60 -6.43
CA GLY A 23 -44.26 36.42 -6.60
C GLY A 23 -43.90 36.93 -8.00
N ASP A 24 -44.59 36.45 -9.05
CA ASP A 24 -44.14 36.66 -10.44
C ASP A 24 -45.01 37.67 -11.21
N SER A 25 -45.97 38.40 -10.57
CA SER A 25 -46.89 39.31 -11.26
C SER A 25 -46.30 40.69 -11.61
N ASP A 26 -45.24 41.10 -10.93
CA ASP A 26 -44.69 42.44 -11.13
C ASP A 26 -43.54 42.50 -12.18
N GLU A 27 -42.94 41.35 -12.56
CA GLU A 27 -41.92 41.26 -13.61
C GLU A 27 -42.51 41.00 -15.00
N GLU A 28 -43.80 40.59 -15.12
CA GLU A 28 -44.45 40.31 -16.40
C GLU A 28 -44.96 41.56 -17.13
N GLU A 29 -45.11 42.73 -16.47
CA GLU A 29 -45.62 43.94 -17.10
C GLU A 29 -44.62 44.66 -18.01
N ASP A 30 -43.31 44.48 -17.81
CA ASP A 30 -42.26 45.17 -18.59
C ASP A 30 -41.64 44.27 -19.70
N MET A 31 -42.08 43.02 -19.86
CA MET A 31 -41.56 42.13 -20.88
C MET A 31 -42.22 42.33 -22.24
N LEU A 32 -41.39 42.27 -23.29
CA LEU A 32 -41.89 42.27 -24.68
C LEU A 32 -42.79 41.02 -24.91
N GLU A 33 -43.91 41.23 -25.62
CA GLU A 33 -44.89 40.18 -25.91
C GLU A 33 -44.26 38.90 -26.52
N VAL A 34 -43.17 39.08 -27.29
CA VAL A 34 -42.39 37.99 -27.89
C VAL A 34 -41.62 37.17 -26.83
N GLU A 35 -41.11 37.85 -25.81
CA GLU A 35 -40.38 37.16 -24.70
C GLU A 35 -41.35 36.37 -23.78
N ARG A 36 -42.54 36.93 -23.58
CA ARG A 36 -43.63 36.22 -22.85
C ARG A 36 -44.08 34.98 -23.58
N GLN A 37 -44.27 35.06 -24.91
CA GLN A 37 -44.60 33.90 -25.74
C GLN A 37 -43.46 32.87 -25.77
N SER A 38 -42.20 33.29 -25.80
CA SER A 38 -41.06 32.40 -25.76
C SER A 38 -41.00 31.62 -24.44
N ARG A 39 -41.19 32.31 -23.29
CA ARG A 39 -41.21 31.63 -21.97
C ARG A 39 -42.36 30.66 -21.82
N LEU A 40 -43.55 30.98 -22.35
CA LEU A 40 -44.68 30.05 -22.37
C LEU A 40 -44.38 28.81 -23.20
N LEU A 41 -43.77 29.00 -24.37
CA LEU A 41 -43.38 27.90 -25.26
C LEU A 41 -42.30 27.02 -24.64
N ASP A 42 -41.31 27.63 -23.97
CA ASP A 42 -40.26 26.92 -23.25
C ASP A 42 -40.83 26.11 -22.08
N ARG A 43 -41.80 26.68 -21.33
CA ARG A 43 -42.51 25.99 -20.25
C ARG A 43 -43.39 24.83 -20.77
N GLU A 44 -44.09 25.01 -21.87
CA GLU A 44 -44.87 23.96 -22.55
C GLU A 44 -43.93 22.82 -23.02
N MET A 45 -42.79 23.15 -23.64
CA MET A 45 -41.81 22.13 -24.07
C MET A 45 -41.19 21.39 -22.89
N GLU A 46 -40.95 22.05 -21.74
CA GLU A 46 -40.46 21.38 -20.52
C GLU A 46 -41.52 20.42 -19.94
N ILE A 47 -42.78 20.82 -19.94
CA ILE A 47 -43.89 19.95 -19.47
C ILE A 47 -44.03 18.75 -20.41
N GLU A 48 -44.09 18.97 -21.73
CA GLU A 48 -44.20 17.91 -22.73
C GLU A 48 -43.00 16.95 -22.66
N LYS A 49 -41.80 17.46 -22.39
CA LYS A 49 -40.58 16.64 -22.16
C LYS A 49 -40.67 15.80 -20.90
N LYS A 50 -41.18 16.37 -19.80
CA LYS A 50 -41.40 15.60 -18.56
C LYS A 50 -42.45 14.52 -18.71
N GLU A 51 -43.58 14.85 -19.37
CA GLU A 51 -44.63 13.88 -19.68
C GLU A 51 -44.14 12.76 -20.59
N ALA A 52 -43.37 13.07 -21.63
CA ALA A 52 -42.77 12.08 -22.51
C ALA A 52 -41.72 11.19 -21.77
N GLU A 53 -40.92 11.77 -20.85
CA GLU A 53 -40.02 11.01 -20.00
C GLU A 53 -40.76 10.09 -19.02
N GLU A 54 -41.88 10.54 -18.45
CA GLU A 54 -42.71 9.73 -17.57
C GLU A 54 -43.44 8.63 -18.32
N GLU A 55 -43.99 8.91 -19.52
CA GLU A 55 -44.61 7.92 -20.38
C GLU A 55 -43.61 6.87 -20.86
N MET A 56 -42.39 7.30 -21.22
CA MET A 56 -41.30 6.38 -21.56
C MET A 56 -40.92 5.50 -20.37
N ARG A 57 -40.82 6.06 -19.15
CA ARG A 57 -40.57 5.29 -17.92
C ARG A 57 -41.68 4.28 -17.64
N ARG A 58 -42.96 4.69 -17.82
CA ARG A 58 -44.10 3.82 -17.62
C ARG A 58 -44.13 2.68 -18.64
N THR A 59 -43.90 2.98 -19.91
CA THR A 59 -43.83 1.99 -20.99
C THR A 59 -42.69 1.00 -20.80
N ILE A 60 -41.52 1.46 -20.33
CA ILE A 60 -40.37 0.58 -19.98
C ILE A 60 -40.74 -0.31 -18.78
N ALA A 61 -41.42 0.23 -17.77
CA ALA A 61 -41.81 -0.53 -16.58
C ALA A 61 -42.89 -1.60 -16.90
N GLU A 62 -43.81 -1.30 -17.81
CA GLU A 62 -44.87 -2.23 -18.24
C GLU A 62 -44.40 -3.34 -19.19
N ASN A 63 -43.33 -3.09 -19.97
CA ASN A 63 -42.77 -4.05 -20.92
C ASN A 63 -41.54 -4.79 -20.40
N THR A 64 -41.09 -4.53 -19.15
CA THR A 64 -39.93 -5.22 -18.56
C THR A 64 -40.45 -6.43 -17.76
N GLU A 65 -40.11 -7.62 -18.20
CA GLU A 65 -40.34 -8.83 -17.41
C GLU A 65 -39.62 -8.68 -16.05
N ILE A 66 -40.39 -8.88 -14.97
CA ILE A 66 -39.84 -8.83 -13.62
C ILE A 66 -38.92 -10.06 -13.44
N PHE A 67 -37.67 -9.83 -13.18
CA PHE A 67 -36.73 -10.90 -12.86
C PHE A 67 -37.10 -11.54 -11.50
N HIS A 68 -37.29 -12.86 -11.50
CA HIS A 68 -37.56 -13.65 -10.30
C HIS A 68 -36.27 -14.25 -9.78
N LEU A 69 -36.02 -14.07 -8.47
CA LEU A 69 -34.91 -14.78 -7.81
C LEU A 69 -35.21 -16.27 -7.78
N PRO A 70 -34.18 -17.15 -7.88
CA PRO A 70 -34.35 -18.59 -7.73
C PRO A 70 -35.08 -18.92 -6.44
N THR A 71 -35.93 -19.93 -6.50
CA THR A 71 -36.59 -20.50 -5.33
C THR A 71 -35.61 -21.42 -4.59
N GLN A 72 -35.93 -21.76 -3.34
CA GLN A 72 -35.07 -22.67 -2.59
C GLN A 72 -34.99 -24.06 -3.24
N GLU A 73 -36.08 -24.52 -3.86
CA GLU A 73 -36.12 -25.80 -4.57
C GLU A 73 -35.21 -25.79 -5.81
N GLU A 74 -35.17 -24.68 -6.55
CA GLU A 74 -34.28 -24.49 -7.72
C GLU A 74 -32.82 -24.41 -7.29
N LEU A 75 -32.50 -23.76 -6.15
CA LEU A 75 -31.15 -23.71 -5.60
C LEU A 75 -30.67 -25.09 -5.10
N ASP A 76 -31.56 -25.87 -4.46
CA ASP A 76 -31.26 -27.23 -4.02
C ASP A 76 -31.00 -28.16 -5.23
N ASP A 77 -31.74 -27.98 -6.34
CA ASP A 77 -31.51 -28.67 -7.62
C ASP A 77 -30.18 -28.21 -8.29
N GLU A 78 -29.78 -26.95 -8.09
CA GLU A 78 -28.49 -26.43 -8.56
C GLU A 78 -27.30 -27.00 -7.82
N GLU A 79 -27.40 -27.33 -6.53
CA GLU A 79 -26.32 -27.99 -5.77
C GLU A 79 -25.94 -29.36 -6.35
N ASP A 80 -26.88 -30.07 -6.95
CA ASP A 80 -26.67 -31.38 -7.58
C ASP A 80 -26.15 -31.29 -9.04
N ARG A 81 -26.18 -30.09 -9.66
CA ARG A 81 -25.72 -29.86 -11.05
C ARG A 81 -24.65 -28.76 -11.13
N VAL A 82 -23.77 -28.84 -12.10
CA VAL A 82 -22.85 -27.74 -12.45
C VAL A 82 -23.63 -26.72 -13.28
N VAL A 83 -23.88 -25.53 -12.72
CA VAL A 83 -24.52 -24.44 -13.44
C VAL A 83 -23.59 -23.90 -14.54
N PRO A 84 -24.04 -23.77 -15.79
CA PRO A 84 -23.23 -23.21 -16.87
C PRO A 84 -22.80 -21.76 -16.56
N PRO A 85 -21.55 -21.37 -16.86
CA PRO A 85 -21.08 -19.99 -16.63
C PRO A 85 -21.90 -18.91 -17.36
N SER A 86 -22.57 -19.26 -18.48
CA SER A 86 -23.47 -18.35 -19.19
C SER A 86 -24.73 -18.04 -18.41
N GLU A 87 -25.34 -19.06 -17.79
CA GLU A 87 -26.54 -18.95 -16.96
C GLU A 87 -26.26 -18.10 -15.71
N LEU A 88 -25.12 -18.37 -15.02
CA LEU A 88 -24.67 -17.53 -13.90
C LEU A 88 -24.48 -16.07 -14.32
N ARG A 89 -23.90 -15.85 -15.51
CA ARG A 89 -23.64 -14.50 -15.99
C ARG A 89 -24.92 -13.73 -16.28
N GLU A 90 -25.89 -14.36 -16.96
CA GLU A 90 -27.18 -13.77 -17.23
C GLU A 90 -27.93 -13.43 -15.93
N ARG A 91 -27.89 -14.33 -14.94
CA ARG A 91 -28.50 -14.11 -13.62
C ARG A 91 -27.84 -12.93 -12.88
N ILE A 92 -26.52 -12.87 -12.88
CA ILE A 92 -25.77 -11.75 -12.30
C ILE A 92 -26.14 -10.43 -12.95
N ASP A 93 -26.21 -10.37 -14.30
CA ASP A 93 -26.54 -9.16 -15.03
C ASP A 93 -27.97 -8.71 -14.71
N CYS A 94 -28.96 -9.63 -14.67
CA CYS A 94 -30.34 -9.35 -14.23
C CYS A 94 -30.39 -8.83 -12.79
N ILE A 95 -29.69 -9.45 -11.83
CA ILE A 95 -29.64 -8.98 -10.44
C ILE A 95 -29.06 -7.57 -10.35
N LEU A 96 -28.01 -7.27 -11.12
CA LEU A 96 -27.42 -5.93 -11.15
C LEU A 96 -28.38 -4.87 -11.69
N GLU A 97 -29.18 -5.21 -12.72
CA GLU A 97 -30.23 -4.33 -13.25
C GLU A 97 -31.32 -4.06 -12.22
N VAL A 98 -31.75 -5.09 -11.48
CA VAL A 98 -32.74 -4.92 -10.39
C VAL A 98 -32.13 -4.04 -9.28
N LEU A 99 -30.88 -4.28 -8.87
CA LEU A 99 -30.22 -3.49 -7.82
C LEU A 99 -29.98 -2.02 -8.22
N ALA A 100 -29.81 -1.74 -9.52
CA ALA A 100 -29.69 -0.38 -10.05
C ALA A 100 -31.00 0.40 -10.00
N SER A 101 -32.14 -0.28 -10.20
CA SER A 101 -33.48 0.32 -10.23
C SER A 101 -34.44 -0.39 -9.27
N PHE A 102 -34.03 -0.57 -8.02
CA PHE A 102 -34.62 -1.46 -7.05
C PHE A 102 -36.12 -1.20 -6.80
N LYS A 103 -36.54 0.07 -6.70
CA LYS A 103 -37.92 0.43 -6.41
C LYS A 103 -38.91 -0.05 -7.50
N THR A 104 -38.45 -0.08 -8.76
CA THR A 104 -39.30 -0.38 -9.92
C THR A 104 -39.22 -1.81 -10.42
N ARG A 105 -38.05 -2.47 -10.22
CA ARG A 105 -37.76 -3.79 -10.80
C ARG A 105 -37.72 -4.94 -9.80
N ARG A 106 -37.87 -4.66 -8.48
CA ARG A 106 -37.84 -5.71 -7.46
C ARG A 106 -39.08 -6.60 -7.56
N GLU A 107 -38.90 -7.88 -7.26
CA GLU A 107 -40.02 -8.81 -7.05
C GLU A 107 -40.76 -8.45 -5.76
N PRO A 108 -42.13 -8.43 -5.78
CA PRO A 108 -42.93 -8.17 -4.59
C PRO A 108 -42.61 -9.17 -3.47
N GLY A 109 -42.29 -8.66 -2.26
CA GLY A 109 -42.00 -9.49 -1.09
C GLY A 109 -40.53 -9.86 -0.90
N ARG A 110 -39.62 -9.53 -1.84
CA ARG A 110 -38.19 -9.76 -1.70
C ARG A 110 -37.45 -8.51 -1.18
N ALA A 111 -36.54 -8.73 -0.25
CA ALA A 111 -35.70 -7.67 0.30
C ALA A 111 -34.46 -7.44 -0.58
N ARG A 112 -33.80 -6.28 -0.43
CA ARG A 112 -32.56 -5.98 -1.14
C ARG A 112 -31.41 -6.93 -0.74
N SER A 113 -31.41 -7.41 0.52
CA SER A 113 -30.47 -8.41 1.02
C SER A 113 -30.50 -9.68 0.19
N ASP A 114 -31.70 -10.19 -0.16
CA ASP A 114 -31.88 -11.46 -0.86
C ASP A 114 -31.17 -11.43 -2.23
N TYR A 115 -31.24 -10.29 -2.94
CA TYR A 115 -30.54 -10.08 -4.20
C TYR A 115 -29.01 -9.98 -4.01
N ILE A 116 -28.55 -9.40 -2.90
CA ILE A 116 -27.11 -9.30 -2.60
C ILE A 116 -26.55 -10.66 -2.22
N ASP A 117 -27.29 -11.46 -1.44
CA ASP A 117 -26.87 -12.79 -1.00
C ASP A 117 -26.80 -13.74 -2.20
N GLN A 118 -27.78 -13.69 -3.10
CA GLN A 118 -27.74 -14.45 -4.36
C GLN A 118 -26.59 -14.00 -5.26
N LEU A 119 -26.39 -12.70 -5.42
CA LEU A 119 -25.27 -12.14 -6.19
C LEU A 119 -23.92 -12.58 -5.63
N GLN A 120 -23.79 -12.63 -4.32
CA GLN A 120 -22.57 -13.12 -3.65
C GLN A 120 -22.30 -14.59 -4.00
N SER A 121 -23.31 -15.44 -3.95
CA SER A 121 -23.21 -16.85 -4.30
C SER A 121 -22.82 -17.05 -5.76
N ASP A 122 -23.53 -16.39 -6.68
CA ASP A 122 -23.27 -16.48 -8.12
C ASP A 122 -21.88 -15.98 -8.50
N LEU A 123 -21.44 -14.85 -7.91
CA LEU A 123 -20.09 -14.33 -8.14
C LEU A 123 -19.02 -15.25 -7.55
N ALA A 124 -19.28 -15.86 -6.39
CA ALA A 124 -18.35 -16.81 -5.77
C ALA A 124 -18.16 -18.05 -6.64
N GLU A 125 -19.24 -18.57 -7.20
CA GLU A 125 -19.24 -19.74 -8.08
C GLU A 125 -18.59 -19.40 -9.44
N LEU A 126 -19.05 -18.32 -10.12
CA LEU A 126 -18.58 -17.94 -11.44
C LEU A 126 -17.08 -17.69 -11.49
N PHE A 127 -16.54 -17.01 -10.47
CA PHE A 127 -15.12 -16.63 -10.42
C PHE A 127 -14.26 -17.55 -9.53
N GLY A 128 -14.85 -18.51 -8.84
CA GLY A 128 -14.14 -19.46 -7.97
C GLY A 128 -13.52 -18.82 -6.73
N TYR A 129 -14.23 -17.92 -6.05
CA TYR A 129 -13.80 -17.29 -4.80
C TYR A 129 -14.49 -17.91 -3.58
N LEU A 130 -13.84 -17.77 -2.43
CA LEU A 130 -14.54 -17.98 -1.17
C LEU A 130 -15.64 -16.92 -1.00
N PRO A 131 -16.87 -17.31 -0.57
CA PRO A 131 -17.98 -16.37 -0.40
C PRO A 131 -17.65 -15.17 0.48
N GLU A 132 -16.93 -15.38 1.59
CA GLU A 132 -16.48 -14.29 2.49
C GLU A 132 -15.59 -13.23 1.82
N LEU A 133 -14.85 -13.59 0.77
CA LEU A 133 -14.05 -12.63 0.00
C LEU A 133 -14.94 -11.81 -0.96
N VAL A 134 -15.94 -12.44 -1.55
CA VAL A 134 -16.91 -11.73 -2.40
C VAL A 134 -17.73 -10.75 -1.57
N GLU A 135 -18.23 -11.16 -0.39
CA GLU A 135 -18.89 -10.27 0.57
C GLU A 135 -18.00 -9.05 0.90
N HIS A 136 -16.72 -9.30 1.20
CA HIS A 136 -15.76 -8.23 1.46
C HIS A 136 -15.63 -7.26 0.28
N PHE A 137 -15.59 -7.75 -0.98
CA PHE A 137 -15.52 -6.90 -2.17
C PHE A 137 -16.83 -6.16 -2.42
N LEU A 138 -17.98 -6.81 -2.26
CA LEU A 138 -19.31 -6.19 -2.37
C LEU A 138 -19.46 -5.03 -1.37
N SER A 139 -19.00 -5.23 -0.14
CA SER A 139 -19.01 -4.17 0.88
C SER A 139 -18.06 -3.01 0.57
N MET A 140 -17.03 -3.23 -0.24
CA MET A 140 -16.00 -2.22 -0.56
C MET A 140 -16.31 -1.43 -1.83
N PHE A 141 -16.82 -2.08 -2.85
CA PHE A 141 -17.02 -1.51 -4.18
C PHE A 141 -18.52 -1.33 -4.53
N GLY A 142 -19.41 -2.09 -3.88
CA GLY A 142 -20.79 -2.23 -4.32
C GLY A 142 -20.94 -3.24 -5.46
N PRO A 143 -22.20 -3.57 -5.85
CA PRO A 143 -22.48 -4.68 -6.77
C PRO A 143 -21.80 -4.56 -8.14
N ALA A 144 -22.04 -3.49 -8.89
CA ALA A 144 -21.52 -3.32 -10.25
C ALA A 144 -19.99 -3.23 -10.31
N GLU A 145 -19.36 -2.38 -9.47
CA GLU A 145 -17.89 -2.23 -9.45
C GLU A 145 -17.20 -3.52 -8.98
N THR A 146 -17.89 -4.37 -8.16
CA THR A 146 -17.36 -5.69 -7.77
C THR A 146 -17.25 -6.62 -8.97
N LEU A 147 -18.27 -6.72 -9.82
CA LEU A 147 -18.21 -7.52 -11.04
C LEU A 147 -17.06 -7.07 -11.96
N GLU A 148 -16.89 -5.76 -12.15
CA GLU A 148 -15.77 -5.20 -12.91
C GLU A 148 -14.41 -5.56 -12.29
N PHE A 149 -14.31 -5.45 -10.96
CA PHE A 149 -13.09 -5.79 -10.22
C PHE A 149 -12.73 -7.28 -10.36
N LEU A 150 -13.70 -8.20 -10.19
CA LEU A 150 -13.49 -9.64 -10.31
C LEU A 150 -13.12 -10.02 -11.74
N THR A 151 -13.85 -9.50 -12.73
CA THR A 151 -13.55 -9.70 -14.16
C THR A 151 -12.15 -9.23 -14.53
N ALA A 152 -11.78 -8.03 -14.08
CA ALA A 152 -10.43 -7.53 -14.31
C ALA A 152 -9.38 -8.34 -13.57
N SER A 153 -9.65 -8.86 -12.37
CA SER A 153 -8.71 -9.66 -11.58
C SER A 153 -8.41 -11.03 -12.19
N ASP A 154 -9.30 -11.56 -13.02
CA ASP A 154 -9.07 -12.83 -13.74
C ASP A 154 -8.20 -12.66 -14.99
N GLN A 155 -8.12 -11.46 -15.53
CA GLN A 155 -7.31 -11.21 -16.70
C GLN A 155 -5.83 -11.01 -16.34
N PRO A 156 -4.89 -11.56 -17.14
CA PRO A 156 -3.47 -11.36 -16.90
C PRO A 156 -3.09 -9.89 -17.06
N ARG A 157 -2.30 -9.37 -16.11
CA ARG A 157 -1.77 -8.00 -16.19
C ARG A 157 -0.64 -7.91 -17.21
N PRO A 158 -0.48 -6.75 -17.86
CA PRO A 158 0.59 -6.53 -18.82
C PRO A 158 1.96 -6.85 -18.23
N LEU A 159 2.83 -7.49 -19.02
CA LEU A 159 4.21 -7.74 -18.63
C LEU A 159 5.00 -6.42 -18.66
N VAL A 160 5.58 -6.05 -17.54
CA VAL A 160 6.35 -4.81 -17.40
C VAL A 160 7.79 -5.12 -17.00
N ILE A 161 8.72 -4.41 -17.64
CA ILE A 161 10.13 -4.42 -17.29
C ILE A 161 10.57 -3.02 -16.86
N ARG A 162 11.43 -2.97 -15.87
CA ARG A 162 12.09 -1.75 -15.42
C ARG A 162 13.52 -1.70 -15.96
N THR A 163 13.83 -0.71 -16.77
CA THR A 163 15.20 -0.44 -17.24
C THR A 163 16.13 -0.19 -16.04
N ASN A 164 17.28 -0.82 -16.04
CA ASN A 164 18.34 -0.56 -15.08
C ASN A 164 19.21 0.63 -15.55
N THR A 165 18.94 1.80 -14.99
CA THR A 165 19.64 3.04 -15.37
C THR A 165 21.11 3.09 -14.94
N LEU A 166 21.57 2.13 -14.13
CA LEU A 166 23.00 1.98 -13.81
C LEU A 166 23.80 1.36 -14.99
N LYS A 167 23.12 0.65 -15.90
CA LYS A 167 23.76 -0.10 -17.00
C LYS A 167 23.28 0.29 -18.40
N ALA A 168 22.04 0.75 -18.56
CA ALA A 168 21.45 1.01 -19.86
C ALA A 168 20.49 2.21 -19.85
N ARG A 169 20.36 2.90 -20.97
CA ARG A 169 19.31 3.89 -21.18
C ARG A 169 18.05 3.21 -21.72
N ARG A 170 16.86 3.70 -21.35
CA ARG A 170 15.59 3.12 -21.81
C ARG A 170 15.49 3.00 -23.33
N LYS A 171 15.94 4.02 -24.08
CA LYS A 171 15.93 4.00 -25.56
C LYS A 171 16.80 2.88 -26.12
N ASP A 172 18.00 2.70 -25.58
CA ASP A 172 18.97 1.72 -26.08
C ASP A 172 18.47 0.29 -25.79
N LEU A 173 17.91 0.07 -24.59
CA LEU A 173 17.27 -1.18 -24.24
C LEU A 173 16.07 -1.49 -25.12
N ALA A 174 15.19 -0.51 -25.35
CA ALA A 174 14.03 -0.68 -26.23
C ALA A 174 14.47 -1.04 -27.65
N ALA A 175 15.47 -0.35 -28.23
CA ALA A 175 16.01 -0.65 -29.54
C ALA A 175 16.63 -2.05 -29.61
N ALA A 176 17.30 -2.52 -28.55
CA ALA A 176 17.88 -3.87 -28.51
C ALA A 176 16.80 -4.96 -28.48
N LEU A 177 15.73 -4.76 -27.71
CA LEU A 177 14.61 -5.70 -27.59
C LEU A 177 13.76 -5.73 -28.88
N LEU A 178 13.50 -4.57 -29.51
CA LEU A 178 12.83 -4.48 -30.82
C LEU A 178 13.57 -5.25 -31.90
N LYS A 179 14.93 -5.20 -31.94
CA LYS A 179 15.75 -5.99 -32.85
C LYS A 179 15.59 -7.51 -32.63
N ARG A 180 15.12 -7.95 -31.49
CA ARG A 180 14.82 -9.36 -31.18
C ARG A 180 13.38 -9.75 -31.49
N GLY A 181 12.59 -8.84 -32.06
CA GLY A 181 11.19 -9.05 -32.36
C GLY A 181 10.24 -8.85 -31.16
N VAL A 182 10.71 -8.26 -30.04
CA VAL A 182 9.86 -7.96 -28.90
C VAL A 182 9.09 -6.69 -29.17
N THR A 183 7.77 -6.75 -29.14
CA THR A 183 6.89 -5.58 -29.25
C THR A 183 6.76 -4.93 -27.87
N LEU A 184 7.11 -3.66 -27.76
CA LEU A 184 7.12 -2.96 -26.48
C LEU A 184 6.82 -1.47 -26.63
N ASP A 185 6.21 -0.91 -25.57
CA ASP A 185 5.85 0.49 -25.47
C ASP A 185 6.39 1.12 -24.16
N PRO A 186 6.55 2.45 -24.10
CA PRO A 186 6.72 3.12 -22.83
C PRO A 186 5.55 2.81 -21.90
N LEU A 187 5.82 2.49 -20.63
CA LEU A 187 4.78 2.08 -19.68
C LEU A 187 3.67 3.15 -19.53
N ALA A 188 4.08 4.39 -19.27
CA ALA A 188 3.22 5.56 -19.19
C ALA A 188 4.10 6.82 -19.00
N ASN A 189 3.48 8.01 -19.07
CA ASN A 189 4.18 9.30 -18.92
C ASN A 189 4.78 9.48 -17.52
N TRP A 190 4.16 8.91 -16.50
CA TRP A 190 4.66 8.98 -15.12
C TRP A 190 5.93 8.14 -14.89
N SER A 191 6.25 7.15 -15.74
CA SER A 191 7.41 6.28 -15.58
C SER A 191 8.50 6.56 -16.62
N LYS A 192 9.66 7.04 -16.15
CA LYS A 192 10.83 7.27 -17.01
C LYS A 192 11.63 5.99 -17.31
N VAL A 193 11.38 4.90 -16.61
CA VAL A 193 12.17 3.65 -16.64
C VAL A 193 11.38 2.41 -17.05
N GLY A 194 10.06 2.47 -17.00
CA GLY A 194 9.16 1.36 -17.32
C GLY A 194 8.98 1.18 -18.84
N LEU A 195 8.91 -0.08 -19.26
CA LEU A 195 8.50 -0.51 -20.59
C LEU A 195 7.45 -1.62 -20.41
N LYS A 196 6.36 -1.52 -21.17
CA LYS A 196 5.30 -2.52 -21.28
C LYS A 196 5.62 -3.42 -22.45
N ILE A 197 5.61 -4.72 -22.24
CA ILE A 197 5.78 -5.73 -23.29
C ILE A 197 4.39 -6.18 -23.75
N SER A 198 4.10 -6.04 -25.02
CA SER A 198 2.87 -6.52 -25.64
C SER A 198 3.05 -7.95 -26.13
N GLU A 199 4.12 -8.21 -26.89
CA GLU A 199 4.41 -9.53 -27.44
C GLU A 199 5.91 -9.81 -27.40
N SER A 200 6.27 -11.08 -27.25
CA SER A 200 7.65 -11.50 -27.28
C SER A 200 7.80 -12.93 -27.82
N PRO A 201 8.51 -13.13 -28.93
CA PRO A 201 8.80 -14.45 -29.46
C PRO A 201 9.84 -15.22 -28.63
N VAL A 202 10.52 -14.51 -27.69
CA VAL A 202 11.54 -15.09 -26.80
C VAL A 202 11.15 -14.87 -25.33
N PRO A 203 11.48 -15.80 -24.43
CA PRO A 203 11.26 -15.60 -23.01
C PRO A 203 12.02 -14.36 -22.51
N ILE A 204 11.31 -13.35 -22.03
CA ILE A 204 11.89 -12.08 -21.56
C ILE A 204 12.91 -12.28 -20.43
N GLY A 205 12.69 -13.29 -19.56
CA GLY A 205 13.64 -13.64 -18.48
C GLY A 205 14.92 -14.35 -18.94
N ALA A 206 15.06 -14.69 -20.24
CA ALA A 206 16.20 -15.42 -20.78
C ALA A 206 17.01 -14.61 -21.82
N THR A 207 16.64 -13.37 -22.10
CA THR A 207 17.36 -12.52 -23.04
C THR A 207 18.77 -12.18 -22.54
N PRO A 208 19.75 -11.99 -23.43
CA PRO A 208 21.10 -11.53 -23.06
C PRO A 208 21.07 -10.22 -22.25
N GLU A 209 20.16 -9.31 -22.58
CA GLU A 209 19.96 -8.05 -21.88
C GLU A 209 19.47 -8.27 -20.43
N TYR A 210 18.60 -9.26 -20.20
CA TYR A 210 18.19 -9.65 -18.85
C TYR A 210 19.36 -10.24 -18.07
N LEU A 211 20.07 -11.19 -18.65
CA LEU A 211 21.22 -11.85 -18.02
C LEU A 211 22.35 -10.86 -17.71
N SER A 212 22.56 -9.87 -18.58
CA SER A 212 23.51 -8.77 -18.37
C SER A 212 23.03 -7.73 -17.36
N GLY A 213 21.77 -7.82 -16.89
CA GLY A 213 21.20 -6.93 -15.89
C GLY A 213 20.81 -5.55 -16.41
N HIS A 214 20.47 -5.43 -17.70
CA HIS A 214 19.99 -4.18 -18.28
C HIS A 214 18.55 -3.85 -17.84
N TYR A 215 17.80 -4.82 -17.35
CA TYR A 215 16.47 -4.63 -16.80
C TYR A 215 16.08 -5.64 -15.71
N MET A 216 15.01 -5.33 -15.03
CA MET A 216 14.34 -6.16 -14.03
C MET A 216 12.88 -6.35 -14.41
N LEU A 217 12.38 -7.59 -14.32
CA LEU A 217 10.94 -7.88 -14.39
C LEU A 217 10.27 -7.34 -13.13
N GLN A 218 9.35 -6.41 -13.26
CA GLN A 218 8.69 -5.79 -12.13
C GLN A 218 7.35 -5.18 -12.56
N SER A 219 6.28 -5.44 -11.80
CA SER A 219 4.97 -4.89 -12.10
C SER A 219 4.96 -3.36 -12.01
N ALA A 220 4.06 -2.73 -12.76
CA ALA A 220 3.89 -1.28 -12.77
C ALA A 220 3.60 -0.74 -11.36
N ALA A 221 2.67 -1.37 -10.62
CA ALA A 221 2.32 -0.99 -9.26
C ALA A 221 3.52 -1.01 -8.31
N SER A 222 4.44 -1.97 -8.47
CA SER A 222 5.65 -2.09 -7.63
C SER A 222 6.68 -0.97 -7.86
N LEU A 223 6.53 -0.13 -8.89
CA LEU A 223 7.36 1.06 -9.10
C LEU A 223 6.91 2.22 -8.19
N CYS A 224 5.62 2.32 -7.93
CA CYS A 224 4.98 3.43 -7.22
C CYS A 224 5.56 3.70 -5.83
N PRO A 225 5.77 2.70 -4.94
CA PRO A 225 6.27 2.95 -3.59
C PRO A 225 7.71 3.49 -3.58
N VAL A 226 8.56 3.08 -4.52
CA VAL A 226 9.94 3.60 -4.62
C VAL A 226 9.95 5.02 -5.18
N MET A 227 9.05 5.34 -6.11
CA MET A 227 8.86 6.70 -6.63
C MET A 227 8.35 7.64 -5.52
N ALA A 228 7.35 7.19 -4.75
CA ALA A 228 6.82 7.95 -3.61
C ALA A 228 7.88 8.16 -2.53
N LEU A 229 8.73 7.15 -2.24
CA LEU A 229 9.83 7.25 -1.29
C LEU A 229 10.86 8.31 -1.71
N SER A 230 11.13 8.42 -3.02
CA SER A 230 12.03 9.42 -3.60
C SER A 230 13.41 9.44 -2.92
N PRO A 231 14.15 8.31 -2.87
CA PRO A 231 15.44 8.23 -2.20
C PRO A 231 16.46 9.14 -2.89
N GLN A 232 17.30 9.80 -2.08
CA GLN A 232 18.32 10.74 -2.57
C GLN A 232 19.72 10.11 -2.51
N PRO A 233 20.66 10.60 -3.32
CA PRO A 233 22.07 10.20 -3.19
C PRO A 233 22.57 10.37 -1.73
N ASN A 234 23.35 9.41 -1.27
CA ASN A 234 23.94 9.35 0.07
C ASN A 234 22.95 9.09 1.24
N ASP A 235 21.66 8.89 0.99
CA ASP A 235 20.71 8.48 2.02
C ASP A 235 21.10 7.12 2.65
N LYS A 236 20.73 6.92 3.91
CA LYS A 236 20.71 5.63 4.58
C LYS A 236 19.30 5.06 4.47
N VAL A 237 19.13 4.05 3.65
CA VAL A 237 17.82 3.47 3.35
C VAL A 237 17.70 2.07 3.96
N LEU A 238 16.52 1.77 4.51
CA LEU A 238 16.14 0.41 4.93
C LEU A 238 14.98 -0.06 4.03
N ASP A 239 15.15 -1.21 3.41
CA ASP A 239 14.10 -1.99 2.77
C ASP A 239 13.77 -3.18 3.67
N MET A 240 12.58 -3.17 4.29
CA MET A 240 12.25 -4.10 5.38
C MET A 240 11.80 -5.48 4.90
N SER A 241 11.37 -5.61 3.64
CA SER A 241 10.89 -6.86 3.01
C SER A 241 11.42 -6.93 1.58
N ALA A 242 12.76 -7.01 1.48
CA ALA A 242 13.47 -6.73 0.25
C ALA A 242 13.32 -7.78 -0.86
N ALA A 243 13.15 -9.07 -0.49
CA ALA A 243 13.19 -10.16 -1.46
C ALA A 243 12.01 -10.10 -2.46
N PRO A 244 12.28 -10.31 -3.75
CA PRO A 244 13.53 -10.74 -4.41
C PRO A 244 14.47 -9.59 -4.85
N GLY A 245 14.32 -8.37 -4.34
CA GLY A 245 15.22 -7.25 -4.60
C GLY A 245 14.77 -6.30 -5.73
N GLY A 246 13.53 -6.42 -6.20
CA GLY A 246 12.99 -5.55 -7.24
C GLY A 246 12.93 -4.09 -6.80
N LYS A 247 12.35 -3.79 -5.64
CA LYS A 247 12.26 -2.45 -5.07
C LYS A 247 13.62 -1.95 -4.59
N THR A 248 14.38 -2.81 -3.90
CA THR A 248 15.76 -2.52 -3.43
C THR A 248 16.67 -2.05 -4.56
N SER A 249 16.68 -2.77 -5.69
CA SER A 249 17.50 -2.39 -6.85
C SER A 249 17.03 -1.09 -7.52
N TYR A 250 15.75 -0.75 -7.43
CA TYR A 250 15.24 0.53 -7.92
C TYR A 250 15.68 1.69 -7.01
N ILE A 251 15.66 1.50 -5.70
CA ILE A 251 16.23 2.45 -4.73
C ILE A 251 17.71 2.71 -5.07
N ALA A 252 18.52 1.65 -5.28
CA ALA A 252 19.92 1.78 -5.63
C ALA A 252 20.16 2.57 -6.93
N GLN A 253 19.28 2.40 -7.92
CA GLN A 253 19.34 3.15 -9.18
C GLN A 253 19.09 4.64 -8.96
N LEU A 254 18.07 5.00 -8.18
CA LEU A 254 17.77 6.40 -7.87
C LEU A 254 18.89 7.05 -7.06
N MET A 255 19.50 6.30 -6.13
CA MET A 255 20.66 6.71 -5.34
C MET A 255 21.98 6.68 -6.15
N ARG A 256 22.00 6.19 -7.40
CA ARG A 256 23.20 6.05 -8.25
C ARG A 256 24.33 5.27 -7.58
N ASN A 257 24.00 4.19 -6.86
CA ASN A 257 24.94 3.39 -6.06
C ASN A 257 25.70 4.19 -4.99
N THR A 258 25.16 5.30 -4.51
CA THR A 258 25.71 6.08 -3.38
C THR A 258 24.96 5.78 -2.09
N GLY A 259 25.48 6.24 -0.95
CA GLY A 259 24.88 5.97 0.35
C GLY A 259 24.87 4.50 0.73
N THR A 260 23.92 4.07 1.56
CA THR A 260 23.84 2.68 2.05
C THR A 260 22.39 2.21 2.07
N ILE A 261 22.14 1.03 1.55
CA ILE A 261 20.84 0.36 1.60
C ILE A 261 21.00 -0.89 2.47
N VAL A 262 20.19 -1.01 3.51
CA VAL A 262 20.03 -2.25 4.27
C VAL A 262 18.79 -2.95 3.71
N ALA A 263 18.99 -4.13 3.13
CA ALA A 263 17.95 -4.95 2.53
C ALA A 263 17.66 -6.13 3.45
N ASN A 264 16.55 -6.06 4.17
CA ASN A 264 16.12 -7.11 5.10
C ASN A 264 15.01 -7.98 4.50
N ASP A 265 15.01 -9.26 4.81
CA ASP A 265 13.88 -10.17 4.62
C ASP A 265 13.91 -11.24 5.71
N LEU A 266 12.75 -11.60 6.24
CA LEU A 266 12.65 -12.57 7.33
C LEU A 266 13.24 -13.94 6.96
N LYS A 267 13.06 -14.38 5.69
CA LYS A 267 13.47 -15.70 5.21
C LYS A 267 14.84 -15.64 4.52
N PRO A 268 15.91 -16.26 5.09
CA PRO A 268 17.24 -16.26 4.48
C PRO A 268 17.26 -16.84 3.05
N ASP A 269 16.41 -17.83 2.76
CA ASP A 269 16.34 -18.44 1.42
C ASP A 269 15.84 -17.45 0.36
N ARG A 270 14.90 -16.58 0.70
CA ARG A 270 14.44 -15.52 -0.19
C ARG A 270 15.54 -14.47 -0.45
N GLN A 271 16.42 -14.23 0.52
CA GLN A 271 17.56 -13.32 0.37
C GLN A 271 18.58 -13.78 -0.67
N LYS A 272 18.70 -15.10 -0.93
CA LYS A 272 19.55 -15.62 -2.01
C LYS A 272 19.19 -15.01 -3.36
N ALA A 273 17.89 -14.87 -3.65
CA ALA A 273 17.41 -14.22 -4.87
C ALA A 273 17.72 -12.71 -4.88
N THR A 274 17.60 -12.04 -3.74
CA THR A 274 17.99 -10.63 -3.61
C THR A 274 19.47 -10.43 -3.94
N VAL A 275 20.35 -11.21 -3.32
CA VAL A 275 21.80 -11.16 -3.59
C VAL A 275 22.12 -11.40 -5.06
N ALA A 276 21.55 -12.45 -5.65
CA ALA A 276 21.73 -12.77 -7.07
C ALA A 276 21.29 -11.60 -7.99
N ASN A 277 20.15 -10.99 -7.71
CA ASN A 277 19.66 -9.84 -8.46
C ASN A 277 20.53 -8.59 -8.26
N MET A 278 21.03 -8.32 -7.04
CA MET A 278 21.95 -7.20 -6.81
C MET A 278 23.24 -7.37 -7.63
N HIS A 279 23.82 -8.55 -7.65
CA HIS A 279 24.99 -8.86 -8.49
C HIS A 279 24.69 -8.68 -9.98
N ARG A 280 23.61 -9.29 -10.47
CA ARG A 280 23.20 -9.21 -11.88
C ARG A 280 22.96 -7.76 -12.32
N LEU A 281 22.30 -6.96 -11.50
CA LEU A 281 21.98 -5.57 -11.79
C LEU A 281 23.15 -4.59 -11.53
N GLY A 282 24.26 -5.02 -10.91
CA GLY A 282 25.41 -4.19 -10.62
C GLY A 282 25.20 -3.21 -9.48
N VAL A 283 24.37 -3.57 -8.52
CA VAL A 283 24.15 -2.81 -7.29
C VAL A 283 25.32 -3.06 -6.34
N ARG A 284 25.91 -1.99 -5.77
CA ARG A 284 27.14 -2.05 -4.95
C ARG A 284 26.96 -1.53 -3.53
N ASN A 285 25.90 -0.80 -3.23
CA ASN A 285 25.68 -0.11 -1.96
C ASN A 285 24.63 -0.80 -1.08
N VAL A 286 24.45 -2.12 -1.22
CA VAL A 286 23.46 -2.92 -0.48
C VAL A 286 24.13 -3.86 0.51
N ILE A 287 23.61 -3.89 1.72
CA ILE A 287 23.91 -4.86 2.79
C ILE A 287 22.66 -5.70 3.01
N THR A 288 22.75 -7.01 2.83
CA THR A 288 21.62 -7.92 3.05
C THR A 288 21.64 -8.50 4.45
N CYS A 289 20.48 -8.60 5.09
CA CYS A 289 20.30 -9.19 6.41
C CYS A 289 18.97 -9.93 6.52
N ALA A 290 18.85 -10.82 7.51
CA ALA A 290 17.66 -11.63 7.72
C ALA A 290 17.21 -11.53 9.19
N TYR A 291 16.50 -10.44 9.50
CA TYR A 291 15.93 -10.19 10.81
C TYR A 291 14.41 -10.10 10.75
N ASP A 292 13.79 -10.40 11.88
CA ASP A 292 12.37 -10.10 12.07
C ASP A 292 12.14 -8.59 12.04
N GLY A 293 11.29 -8.12 11.10
CA GLY A 293 10.96 -6.71 10.91
C GLY A 293 10.47 -6.01 12.18
N ARG A 294 9.79 -6.74 13.07
CA ARG A 294 9.29 -6.24 14.36
C ARG A 294 10.38 -5.81 15.33
N LYS A 295 11.61 -6.31 15.14
CA LYS A 295 12.76 -6.03 16.01
C LYS A 295 13.66 -4.92 15.49
N LEU A 296 13.51 -4.50 14.23
CA LEU A 296 14.45 -3.57 13.58
C LEU A 296 14.47 -2.19 14.22
N GLY A 297 13.33 -1.69 14.70
CA GLY A 297 13.24 -0.42 15.42
C GLY A 297 14.03 -0.41 16.73
N LYS A 298 14.09 -1.56 17.41
CA LYS A 298 14.91 -1.71 18.64
C LYS A 298 16.40 -1.89 18.32
N LEU A 299 16.73 -2.58 17.21
CA LEU A 299 18.12 -2.81 16.79
C LEU A 299 18.77 -1.52 16.24
N TRP A 300 18.02 -0.73 15.49
CA TRP A 300 18.52 0.45 14.80
C TRP A 300 17.63 1.69 15.02
N PRO A 301 17.45 2.16 16.26
CA PRO A 301 16.59 3.31 16.52
C PRO A 301 17.14 4.58 15.84
N ASN A 302 16.27 5.29 15.14
CA ASN A 302 16.56 6.58 14.49
C ASN A 302 17.77 6.56 13.51
N LYS A 303 18.03 5.43 12.84
CA LYS A 303 19.23 5.25 12.00
C LYS A 303 19.03 5.60 10.53
N PHE A 304 17.82 5.48 9.98
CA PHE A 304 17.57 5.56 8.55
C PHE A 304 16.91 6.87 8.16
N ASP A 305 17.37 7.45 7.05
CA ASP A 305 16.80 8.66 6.47
C ASP A 305 15.54 8.33 5.66
N ARG A 306 15.53 7.13 5.06
CA ARG A 306 14.39 6.60 4.29
C ARG A 306 14.13 5.14 4.65
N ILE A 307 12.84 4.77 4.71
CA ILE A 307 12.44 3.37 4.92
C ILE A 307 11.38 3.00 3.88
N LEU A 308 11.57 1.87 3.23
CA LEU A 308 10.52 1.19 2.46
C LEU A 308 10.01 0.01 3.27
N LEU A 309 8.71 0.01 3.52
CA LEU A 309 8.00 -1.12 4.09
C LEU A 309 6.95 -1.59 3.06
N ASP A 310 7.37 -2.52 2.20
CA ASP A 310 6.45 -3.30 1.38
C ASP A 310 5.94 -4.45 2.24
N ALA A 311 4.83 -4.21 2.94
CA ALA A 311 4.42 -5.05 4.04
C ALA A 311 3.91 -6.43 3.56
N PRO A 312 4.17 -7.50 4.33
CA PRO A 312 3.49 -8.77 4.07
C PRO A 312 1.99 -8.56 4.14
N CYS A 313 1.25 -9.05 3.15
CA CYS A 313 -0.20 -8.85 3.03
C CYS A 313 -0.89 -10.11 2.49
N SER A 314 -2.22 -10.09 2.47
CA SER A 314 -3.06 -11.17 1.94
C SER A 314 -2.83 -11.45 0.44
N GLY A 315 -2.42 -10.45 -0.33
CA GLY A 315 -2.26 -10.55 -1.78
C GLY A 315 -3.55 -10.33 -2.57
N LEU A 316 -4.62 -9.81 -1.96
CA LEU A 316 -5.91 -9.56 -2.61
C LEU A 316 -5.86 -8.57 -3.80
N GLY A 317 -4.72 -7.96 -4.07
CA GLY A 317 -4.52 -7.11 -5.24
C GLY A 317 -3.77 -7.78 -6.40
N VAL A 318 -3.21 -8.99 -6.20
CA VAL A 318 -2.36 -9.68 -7.19
C VAL A 318 -2.92 -11.02 -7.62
N ILE A 319 -4.23 -11.20 -7.54
CA ILE A 319 -4.97 -12.43 -7.82
C ILE A 319 -4.68 -12.95 -9.23
N SER A 320 -4.58 -12.06 -10.23
CA SER A 320 -4.20 -12.43 -11.59
C SER A 320 -2.83 -13.10 -11.72
N ARG A 321 -1.94 -12.93 -10.73
CA ARG A 321 -0.60 -13.55 -10.68
C ARG A 321 -0.57 -14.79 -9.82
N ASP A 322 -1.39 -14.83 -8.78
CA ASP A 322 -1.52 -15.95 -7.84
C ASP A 322 -3.00 -16.25 -7.62
N PRO A 323 -3.62 -17.04 -8.53
CA PRO A 323 -5.02 -17.42 -8.40
C PRO A 323 -5.34 -18.23 -7.13
N SER A 324 -4.34 -18.82 -6.47
CA SER A 324 -4.54 -19.57 -5.24
C SER A 324 -5.10 -18.72 -4.10
N VAL A 325 -4.91 -17.40 -4.16
CA VAL A 325 -5.47 -16.43 -3.20
C VAL A 325 -6.99 -16.53 -3.10
N LYS A 326 -7.70 -16.82 -4.22
CA LYS A 326 -9.17 -16.93 -4.26
C LYS A 326 -9.72 -17.94 -3.25
N VAL A 327 -9.01 -19.05 -3.07
CA VAL A 327 -9.47 -20.21 -2.25
C VAL A 327 -8.65 -20.46 -0.99
N GLN A 328 -7.44 -19.88 -0.88
CA GLN A 328 -6.55 -20.12 0.24
C GLN A 328 -6.53 -18.99 1.27
N ARG A 329 -7.10 -17.82 0.96
CA ARG A 329 -7.09 -16.66 1.85
C ARG A 329 -8.46 -16.46 2.46
N THR A 330 -8.54 -16.60 3.77
CA THR A 330 -9.73 -16.31 4.56
C THR A 330 -9.67 -14.90 5.14
N MET A 331 -10.81 -14.35 5.56
CA MET A 331 -10.83 -13.07 6.27
C MET A 331 -10.07 -13.14 7.61
N ALA A 332 -10.03 -14.30 8.24
CA ALA A 332 -9.20 -14.54 9.42
C ALA A 332 -7.70 -14.39 9.12
N ASP A 333 -7.24 -14.81 7.93
CA ASP A 333 -5.86 -14.61 7.48
C ASP A 333 -5.55 -13.13 7.27
N VAL A 334 -6.49 -12.37 6.68
CA VAL A 334 -6.38 -10.92 6.53
C VAL A 334 -6.20 -10.26 7.90
N HIS A 335 -7.02 -10.59 8.88
CA HIS A 335 -6.92 -10.03 10.22
C HIS A 335 -5.59 -10.38 10.92
N ARG A 336 -5.10 -11.62 10.77
CA ARG A 336 -3.77 -12.01 11.31
C ARG A 336 -2.65 -11.17 10.67
N THR A 337 -2.74 -10.93 9.37
CA THR A 337 -1.76 -10.12 8.64
C THR A 337 -1.79 -8.65 9.10
N VAL A 338 -2.97 -8.10 9.36
CA VAL A 338 -3.14 -6.73 9.89
C VAL A 338 -2.40 -6.54 11.21
N VAL A 339 -2.49 -7.49 12.13
CA VAL A 339 -1.76 -7.43 13.42
C VAL A 339 -0.25 -7.37 13.18
N LEU A 340 0.27 -8.25 12.33
CA LEU A 340 1.68 -8.27 11.97
C LEU A 340 2.13 -6.96 11.29
N GLN A 341 1.32 -6.42 10.37
CA GLN A 341 1.60 -5.16 9.68
C GLN A 341 1.67 -3.99 10.67
N LYS A 342 0.76 -3.90 11.64
CA LYS A 342 0.77 -2.88 12.70
C LYS A 342 2.07 -2.93 13.50
N GLU A 343 2.52 -4.12 13.90
CA GLU A 343 3.78 -4.30 14.65
C GLU A 343 5.01 -3.89 13.82
N ILE A 344 5.10 -4.33 12.56
CA ILE A 344 6.23 -4.01 11.68
C ILE A 344 6.25 -2.52 11.35
N LEU A 345 5.09 -1.89 11.10
CA LEU A 345 5.01 -0.46 10.81
C LEU A 345 5.48 0.40 11.98
N LEU A 346 5.09 0.08 13.22
CA LEU A 346 5.60 0.79 14.39
C LEU A 346 7.13 0.61 14.53
N SER A 347 7.65 -0.59 14.29
CA SER A 347 9.09 -0.85 14.29
C SER A 347 9.82 -0.04 13.21
N ALA A 348 9.23 0.09 12.02
CA ALA A 348 9.76 0.92 10.94
C ALA A 348 9.84 2.41 11.35
N ILE A 349 8.78 2.94 11.94
CA ILE A 349 8.75 4.32 12.42
C ILE A 349 9.80 4.55 13.51
N ASP A 350 10.00 3.59 14.41
CA ASP A 350 11.02 3.69 15.48
C ASP A 350 12.45 3.68 14.89
N ALA A 351 12.70 2.97 13.78
CA ALA A 351 13.98 2.97 13.07
C ALA A 351 14.24 4.24 12.25
N LEU A 352 13.19 5.01 11.94
CA LEU A 352 13.25 6.20 11.10
C LEU A 352 13.84 7.39 11.88
N SER A 353 14.71 8.16 11.24
CA SER A 353 15.41 9.31 11.81
C SER A 353 14.48 10.49 12.10
N CYS A 354 14.71 11.18 13.22
CA CYS A 354 14.03 12.45 13.60
C CYS A 354 14.87 13.70 13.29
N LYS A 355 15.94 13.62 12.50
CA LYS A 355 16.80 14.77 12.17
C LYS A 355 16.00 15.89 11.49
N LYS A 356 16.54 17.12 11.53
CA LYS A 356 15.93 18.30 10.89
C LYS A 356 15.47 17.98 9.48
N GLY A 357 14.15 18.15 9.21
CA GLY A 357 13.49 17.74 7.98
C GLY A 357 12.78 16.36 8.05
N GLY A 358 12.97 15.60 9.13
CA GLY A 358 12.33 14.31 9.43
C GLY A 358 12.69 13.19 8.44
N GLY A 359 12.87 11.98 8.93
CA GLY A 359 12.94 10.80 8.08
C GLY A 359 11.61 10.57 7.37
N ARG A 360 11.65 9.97 6.19
CA ARG A 360 10.45 9.64 5.40
C ARG A 360 10.40 8.15 5.15
N MET A 361 9.22 7.61 5.20
CA MET A 361 9.00 6.22 4.82
C MET A 361 7.80 6.08 3.89
N VAL A 362 7.77 4.97 3.19
CA VAL A 362 6.60 4.53 2.43
C VAL A 362 6.18 3.18 2.97
N PHE A 363 4.91 3.10 3.32
CA PHE A 363 4.18 1.87 3.58
C PHE A 363 3.42 1.49 2.32
N SER A 364 3.53 0.24 1.89
CA SER A 364 2.81 -0.28 0.72
C SER A 364 2.39 -1.72 0.93
N THR A 365 1.28 -2.10 0.28
CA THR A 365 0.78 -3.47 0.23
C THR A 365 0.31 -3.80 -1.18
N CYS A 366 0.33 -5.08 -1.54
CA CYS A 366 -0.35 -5.61 -2.72
C CYS A 366 -1.76 -6.12 -2.39
N SER A 367 -2.44 -5.47 -1.45
CA SER A 367 -3.82 -5.76 -1.05
C SER A 367 -4.73 -4.58 -1.34
N VAL A 368 -5.98 -4.87 -1.68
CA VAL A 368 -7.04 -3.88 -1.83
C VAL A 368 -7.85 -3.67 -0.54
N SER A 369 -7.69 -4.54 0.47
CA SER A 369 -8.45 -4.48 1.72
C SER A 369 -8.16 -3.20 2.51
N VAL A 370 -9.22 -2.55 3.00
CA VAL A 370 -9.13 -1.36 3.87
C VAL A 370 -8.48 -1.71 5.21
N ALA A 371 -8.71 -2.92 5.71
CA ALA A 371 -8.14 -3.40 6.96
C ALA A 371 -6.61 -3.46 6.93
N GLU A 372 -6.01 -3.88 5.79
CA GLU A 372 -4.55 -3.97 5.62
C GLU A 372 -3.90 -2.63 5.23
N ASN A 373 -4.67 -1.64 4.85
CA ASN A 373 -4.22 -0.37 4.31
C ASN A 373 -4.50 0.78 5.28
N GLU A 374 -5.68 1.40 5.18
CA GLU A 374 -6.04 2.58 5.95
C GLU A 374 -6.08 2.32 7.46
N GLU A 375 -6.60 1.18 7.90
CA GLU A 375 -6.63 0.85 9.34
C GLU A 375 -5.23 0.72 9.94
N VAL A 376 -4.29 0.12 9.20
CA VAL A 376 -2.91 -0.03 9.67
C VAL A 376 -2.22 1.33 9.79
N VAL A 377 -2.40 2.19 8.78
CA VAL A 377 -1.82 3.54 8.78
C VAL A 377 -2.49 4.42 9.84
N ASN A 378 -3.81 4.37 9.97
CA ASN A 378 -4.56 5.10 10.99
C ASN A 378 -4.15 4.68 12.42
N TYR A 379 -3.92 3.39 12.63
CA TYR A 379 -3.37 2.89 13.88
C TYR A 379 -1.98 3.47 14.18
N ALA A 380 -1.11 3.56 13.18
CA ALA A 380 0.22 4.15 13.37
C ALA A 380 0.16 5.64 13.72
N LEU A 381 -0.75 6.41 13.08
CA LEU A 381 -1.03 7.81 13.41
C LEU A 381 -1.47 8.00 14.88
N SER A 382 -2.23 7.05 15.44
CA SER A 382 -2.64 7.08 16.84
C SER A 382 -1.56 6.66 17.85
N LYS A 383 -0.45 6.05 17.40
CA LYS A 383 0.59 5.47 18.27
C LYS A 383 1.94 6.16 18.19
N ARG A 384 2.19 6.98 17.18
CA ARG A 384 3.47 7.66 16.96
C ARG A 384 3.24 9.08 16.45
N ASP A 385 4.16 9.96 16.76
CA ASP A 385 4.18 11.33 16.26
C ASP A 385 4.69 11.36 14.82
N ILE A 386 3.76 11.18 13.90
CA ILE A 386 3.98 11.11 12.45
C ILE A 386 2.92 11.92 11.71
N ARG A 387 3.21 12.27 10.48
CA ARG A 387 2.23 12.84 9.55
C ARG A 387 2.29 12.18 8.20
N LEU A 388 1.16 12.13 7.52
CA LEU A 388 1.10 11.73 6.12
C LEU A 388 1.55 12.88 5.22
N LEU A 389 2.24 12.53 4.15
CA LEU A 389 2.64 13.43 3.08
C LEU A 389 1.98 12.99 1.79
N ASP A 390 1.82 13.93 0.86
CA ASP A 390 1.48 13.57 -0.50
C ASP A 390 2.52 12.60 -1.07
N THR A 391 2.04 11.55 -1.71
CA THR A 391 2.88 10.53 -2.34
C THR A 391 3.70 11.08 -3.50
N GLY A 392 3.24 12.15 -4.15
CA GLY A 392 3.79 12.68 -5.40
C GLY A 392 3.48 11.78 -6.61
N LEU A 393 2.41 11.00 -6.52
CA LEU A 393 1.86 10.22 -7.62
C LEU A 393 0.60 10.92 -8.12
N ASP A 394 0.63 11.39 -9.38
CA ASP A 394 -0.45 12.17 -10.00
C ASP A 394 -1.63 11.28 -10.43
N PHE A 395 -1.63 10.01 -10.07
CA PHE A 395 -2.61 8.99 -10.45
C PHE A 395 -2.89 8.06 -9.27
N GLY A 396 -3.97 7.29 -9.38
CA GLY A 396 -4.49 6.44 -8.31
C GLY A 396 -5.66 7.11 -7.57
N LYS A 397 -6.61 6.31 -7.08
CA LYS A 397 -7.70 6.80 -6.23
C LYS A 397 -7.15 7.20 -4.86
N PRO A 398 -7.67 8.25 -4.20
CA PRO A 398 -7.30 8.59 -2.83
C PRO A 398 -7.69 7.47 -1.86
N GLY A 399 -7.00 7.40 -0.71
CA GLY A 399 -7.35 6.47 0.35
C GLY A 399 -8.66 6.85 1.03
N PHE A 400 -9.32 5.87 1.62
CA PHE A 400 -10.58 6.07 2.32
C PHE A 400 -10.40 6.87 3.62
N THR A 401 -11.23 7.89 3.80
CA THR A 401 -11.38 8.60 5.08
C THR A 401 -12.59 8.09 5.87
N ARG A 402 -13.49 7.36 5.21
CA ARG A 402 -14.67 6.72 5.78
C ARG A 402 -14.90 5.38 5.08
N TYR A 403 -15.16 4.33 5.83
CA TYR A 403 -15.52 3.02 5.32
C TYR A 403 -16.47 2.32 6.28
N GLN A 404 -17.67 2.02 5.84
CA GLN A 404 -18.74 1.52 6.69
C GLN A 404 -18.92 2.42 7.94
N GLN A 405 -18.95 1.83 9.13
CA GLN A 405 -19.04 2.57 10.41
C GLN A 405 -17.71 3.20 10.85
N LYS A 406 -16.58 2.86 10.18
CA LYS A 406 -15.24 3.33 10.57
C LYS A 406 -14.97 4.72 10.02
N ARG A 407 -14.39 5.57 10.86
CA ARG A 407 -13.88 6.89 10.49
C ARG A 407 -12.37 6.89 10.65
N PHE A 408 -11.69 7.39 9.65
CA PHE A 408 -10.23 7.47 9.63
C PHE A 408 -9.77 8.93 9.65
N HIS A 409 -8.49 9.13 9.96
CA HIS A 409 -7.90 10.46 9.96
C HIS A 409 -8.00 11.10 8.55
N PRO A 410 -8.42 12.39 8.43
CA PRO A 410 -8.64 13.04 7.12
C PRO A 410 -7.43 13.02 6.20
N SER A 411 -6.20 13.03 6.74
CA SER A 411 -4.98 12.98 5.93
C SER A 411 -4.79 11.68 5.15
N LEU A 412 -5.60 10.63 5.39
CA LEU A 412 -5.55 9.39 4.61
C LEU A 412 -5.95 9.59 3.13
N ASN A 413 -6.62 10.69 2.79
CA ASN A 413 -6.87 11.09 1.41
C ASN A 413 -5.57 11.36 0.60
N LEU A 414 -4.43 11.62 1.28
CA LEU A 414 -3.11 11.79 0.66
C LEU A 414 -2.48 10.46 0.21
N THR A 415 -3.00 9.33 0.68
CA THR A 415 -2.56 8.00 0.23
C THR A 415 -3.12 7.67 -1.14
N ARG A 416 -2.59 6.65 -1.81
CA ARG A 416 -3.04 6.26 -3.16
C ARG A 416 -3.36 4.78 -3.21
N ARG A 417 -4.48 4.48 -3.86
CA ARG A 417 -4.98 3.13 -4.15
C ARG A 417 -5.00 2.88 -5.64
N PHE A 418 -4.61 1.69 -6.02
CA PHE A 418 -4.63 1.24 -7.41
C PHE A 418 -5.50 0.00 -7.53
N TYR A 419 -6.28 -0.08 -8.59
CA TYR A 419 -7.21 -1.17 -8.84
C TYR A 419 -7.04 -1.71 -10.25
N PRO A 420 -7.22 -3.04 -10.46
CA PRO A 420 -7.11 -3.69 -11.77
C PRO A 420 -8.05 -3.13 -12.81
N HIS A 421 -9.34 -2.94 -12.47
CA HIS A 421 -10.39 -2.45 -13.35
C HIS A 421 -10.21 -0.97 -13.74
N VAL A 422 -9.69 -0.13 -12.83
CA VAL A 422 -9.55 1.32 -13.07
C VAL A 422 -8.23 1.66 -13.77
N HIS A 423 -7.13 1.05 -13.33
CA HIS A 423 -5.77 1.48 -13.71
C HIS A 423 -5.04 0.48 -14.62
N ASN A 424 -5.63 -0.69 -14.85
CA ASN A 424 -4.97 -1.83 -15.49
C ASN A 424 -3.63 -2.22 -14.82
N PHE A 425 -3.58 -2.09 -13.49
CA PHE A 425 -2.45 -2.44 -12.63
C PHE A 425 -2.82 -3.60 -11.71
N ASP A 426 -1.83 -4.16 -11.02
CA ASP A 426 -2.11 -4.95 -9.84
C ASP A 426 -2.78 -4.06 -8.77
N GLY A 427 -3.70 -4.61 -8.00
CA GLY A 427 -4.26 -3.92 -6.84
C GLY A 427 -3.14 -3.58 -5.84
N PHE A 428 -3.06 -2.32 -5.42
CA PHE A 428 -1.93 -1.84 -4.62
C PHE A 428 -2.30 -0.63 -3.77
N TYR A 429 -1.58 -0.45 -2.67
CA TYR A 429 -1.73 0.70 -1.79
C TYR A 429 -0.39 1.34 -1.45
N VAL A 430 -0.35 2.68 -1.37
CA VAL A 430 0.85 3.45 -1.06
C VAL A 430 0.52 4.58 -0.10
N ALA A 431 1.20 4.61 1.05
CA ALA A 431 1.15 5.71 2.01
C ALA A 431 2.55 6.25 2.30
N LYS A 432 2.73 7.56 2.22
CA LYS A 432 3.99 8.23 2.52
C LYS A 432 3.90 8.92 3.87
N ILE A 433 4.80 8.57 4.75
CA ILE A 433 4.81 8.96 6.16
C ILE A 433 6.08 9.74 6.45
N GLN A 434 5.98 10.79 7.24
CA GLN A 434 7.10 11.53 7.81
C GLN A 434 7.08 11.41 9.33
N LYS A 435 8.20 11.08 9.93
CA LYS A 435 8.37 11.10 11.38
C LYS A 435 8.66 12.52 11.85
N ILE A 436 7.89 13.01 12.82
CA ILE A 436 8.04 14.34 13.42
C ILE A 436 8.96 14.25 14.62
N SER A 437 8.62 13.41 15.59
CA SER A 437 9.41 13.24 16.81
C SER A 437 9.44 11.78 17.30
N ASN A 438 10.12 11.52 18.42
CA ASN A 438 10.09 10.22 19.11
C ASN A 438 9.01 10.16 20.20
N ALA A 439 8.24 11.23 20.39
CA ALA A 439 7.18 11.28 21.39
C ALA A 439 6.11 10.22 21.09
N ARG A 440 5.55 9.67 22.14
CA ARG A 440 4.42 8.75 22.07
C ARG A 440 3.19 9.45 22.66
N PRO A 441 2.00 9.23 22.10
CA PRO A 441 0.77 9.71 22.74
C PRO A 441 0.70 9.17 24.17
N GLY A 442 0.53 10.07 25.13
CA GLY A 442 0.56 9.77 26.57
C GLY A 442 1.87 10.13 27.30
N ASP A 443 2.98 10.36 26.58
CA ASP A 443 4.23 10.79 27.21
C ASP A 443 4.08 12.21 27.82
N GLU A 444 3.31 13.09 27.20
CA GLU A 444 3.03 14.45 27.73
C GLU A 444 2.16 14.43 29.00
N THR A 445 1.20 13.52 29.09
CA THR A 445 0.39 13.34 30.29
C THR A 445 1.22 12.74 31.42
N ASN A 446 2.11 11.80 31.13
CA ASN A 446 3.03 11.24 32.11
C ASN A 446 4.09 12.25 32.54
N ALA A 447 4.58 13.09 31.62
CA ALA A 447 5.52 14.16 31.94
C ALA A 447 4.87 15.27 32.80
N LYS A 448 3.62 15.63 32.52
CA LYS A 448 2.86 16.58 33.37
C LYS A 448 2.56 15.98 34.73
N ALA A 449 2.11 14.72 34.80
CA ALA A 449 1.85 14.05 36.08
C ALA A 449 3.15 13.86 36.90
N ALA A 450 4.29 13.57 36.23
CA ALA A 450 5.59 13.51 36.91
C ALA A 450 6.05 14.88 37.41
N ALA A 451 5.83 15.95 36.66
CA ALA A 451 6.14 17.31 37.04
C ALA A 451 5.23 17.80 38.19
N GLU A 452 3.96 17.41 38.21
CA GLU A 452 3.02 17.68 39.31
C GLU A 452 3.45 16.96 40.59
N VAL A 453 3.88 15.69 40.50
CA VAL A 453 4.40 14.90 41.63
C VAL A 453 5.72 15.45 42.16
N GLU A 454 6.60 15.96 41.28
CA GLU A 454 7.84 16.64 41.69
C GLU A 454 7.53 18.00 42.35
N ALA A 455 6.60 18.76 41.81
CA ALA A 455 6.14 20.04 42.42
C ALA A 455 5.48 19.83 43.77
N GLU A 456 4.72 18.75 43.97
CA GLU A 456 4.13 18.38 45.26
C GLU A 456 5.21 17.98 46.29
N LYS A 457 6.25 17.23 45.87
CA LYS A 457 7.39 16.86 46.72
C LYS A 457 8.25 18.06 47.14
N ASP A 458 8.46 19.01 46.22
CA ASP A 458 9.16 20.25 46.54
C ASP A 458 8.33 21.17 47.46
N ALA A 459 7.00 21.11 47.36
CA ALA A 459 6.12 21.81 48.27
C ALA A 459 6.08 21.16 49.68
N GLU A 460 6.13 19.84 49.79
CA GLU A 460 6.22 19.13 51.08
C GLU A 460 7.59 19.32 51.76
N ASN A 461 8.71 19.28 51.00
CA ASN A 461 10.04 19.55 51.54
C ASN A 461 10.22 21.04 52.00
N GLY A 462 9.55 21.97 51.29
CA GLY A 462 9.57 23.39 51.67
C GLY A 462 8.80 23.70 52.95
N SER A 463 7.84 22.86 53.39
CA SER A 463 7.11 23.00 54.63
C SER A 463 7.85 22.43 55.85
N GLU A 464 8.70 21.43 55.69
CA GLU A 464 9.51 20.88 56.78
C GLU A 464 10.71 21.77 57.15
N GLU A 465 11.29 22.56 56.21
CA GLU A 465 12.34 23.53 56.53
C GLU A 465 11.82 24.80 57.22
N MET A 466 10.53 25.11 57.20
CA MET A 466 9.94 26.28 57.91
C MET A 466 9.56 26.01 59.38
N GLU A 467 9.45 24.75 59.81
CA GLU A 467 9.15 24.42 61.22
C GLU A 467 10.39 24.23 62.13
N SER A 468 11.61 24.17 61.57
CA SER A 468 12.84 23.96 62.35
C SER A 468 13.63 25.24 62.72
N SER A 469 13.14 26.46 62.34
CA SER A 469 13.89 27.73 62.58
C SER A 469 13.25 28.68 63.59
N SER A 470 12.35 28.21 64.48
CA SER A 470 11.77 29.04 65.54
C SER A 470 12.09 28.53 66.94
N LYS A 471 13.35 28.43 67.31
CA LYS A 471 13.85 28.43 68.70
C LYS A 471 15.36 28.68 68.70
N GLU A 472 15.75 29.94 68.83
CA GLU A 472 16.76 30.41 69.79
C GLU A 472 16.91 31.92 69.66
N SER A 473 16.49 32.56 70.70
CA SER A 473 16.61 33.99 70.98
C SER A 473 17.95 34.29 71.62
N GLY A 474 18.52 35.43 71.33
CA GLY A 474 19.40 36.04 72.32
C GLY A 474 20.61 36.81 71.77
N THR A 475 20.39 38.14 71.74
CA THR A 475 21.34 39.22 72.11
C THR A 475 22.65 39.40 71.33
N ASN A 476 22.74 40.54 70.81
CA ASN A 476 23.66 41.67 71.01
C ASN A 476 24.42 42.20 69.79
N SER A 477 24.05 43.42 69.46
CA SER A 477 24.85 44.63 69.22
C SER A 477 25.97 44.65 68.17
N GLY A 478 25.84 45.59 67.29
CA GLY A 478 26.95 46.50 67.03
C GLY A 478 27.38 46.68 65.59
N ALA A 479 26.96 47.80 65.04
CA ALA A 479 27.73 48.77 64.28
C ALA A 479 28.16 48.44 62.82
N GLU A 480 27.53 49.19 61.92
CA GLU A 480 28.23 50.13 60.97
C GLU A 480 29.26 49.49 60.02
N THR A 481 29.23 49.71 58.78
CA THR A 481 29.13 50.86 57.90
C THR A 481 29.33 50.44 56.43
N LYS A 482 28.50 51.03 55.60
CA LYS A 482 28.78 51.75 54.37
C LYS A 482 29.66 51.18 53.24
N LYS A 483 29.03 51.31 52.08
CA LYS A 483 29.49 51.86 50.80
C LYS A 483 29.93 50.90 49.71
N MET A 484 29.14 50.96 48.71
CA MET A 484 29.26 51.66 47.38
C MET A 484 30.16 50.94 46.37
N ALA A 485 29.50 50.55 45.34
CA ALA A 485 29.54 51.13 43.99
C ALA A 485 30.64 50.57 43.06
N GLU A 486 30.18 50.31 41.95
CA GLU A 486 30.51 50.69 40.56
C GLU A 486 31.29 49.73 39.71
N LYS A 487 30.63 49.32 38.68
CA LYS A 487 30.89 49.58 37.22
C LYS A 487 32.09 48.89 36.52
N VAL A 488 31.66 48.34 35.38
CA VAL A 488 32.20 48.56 34.01
C VAL A 488 33.33 47.61 33.54
N SER A 489 33.03 46.86 32.59
CA SER A 489 33.30 46.83 31.14
C SER A 489 34.34 45.83 30.62
N ASN A 490 33.91 45.22 29.53
CA ASN A 490 34.65 44.93 28.30
C ASN A 490 36.03 44.24 28.33
N GLY A 491 36.08 43.22 27.49
CA GLY A 491 37.36 42.82 26.92
C GLY A 491 37.36 41.46 26.23
N ALA A 492 37.19 41.48 24.93
CA ALA A 492 37.45 40.34 24.05
C ALA A 492 38.98 40.19 23.79
N PRO A 493 39.44 39.22 22.99
CA PRO A 493 40.43 38.20 23.30
C PRO A 493 41.87 38.53 22.88
N PRO A 494 42.82 37.68 23.06
CA PRO A 494 43.80 37.56 21.99
C PRO A 494 44.19 36.16 21.55
N ALA A 495 44.65 36.18 20.33
CA ALA A 495 45.09 35.13 19.45
C ALA A 495 46.49 34.57 19.74
N LYS A 496 46.73 33.38 19.11
CA LYS A 496 47.96 32.86 18.52
C LYS A 496 49.22 32.73 19.37
N LYS A 497 49.76 31.50 19.36
CA LYS A 497 51.19 31.29 19.03
C LYS A 497 51.44 29.91 18.45
N GLU A 498 51.95 29.90 17.24
CA GLU A 498 52.73 28.86 16.57
C GLU A 498 54.07 28.69 17.26
N MET A 499 54.63 27.49 17.16
CA MET A 499 56.04 27.14 16.94
C MET A 499 56.19 25.64 17.26
N GLY A 500 56.78 24.78 16.51
CA GLY A 500 57.81 24.84 15.50
C GLY A 500 58.50 23.47 15.43
N ARG A 501 58.63 22.98 14.24
CA ARG A 501 59.62 22.07 13.68
C ARG A 501 60.54 21.26 14.65
N LYS A 502 60.62 19.92 14.41
CA LYS A 502 61.95 19.30 14.13
C LYS A 502 61.85 18.01 13.34
N ARG A 503 62.41 18.05 12.13
CA ARG A 503 62.84 16.96 11.26
C ARG A 503 63.98 16.15 11.95
N LYS A 504 63.98 14.82 11.79
CA LYS A 504 65.22 14.03 11.68
C LYS A 504 65.05 12.98 10.59
N LYS A 505 65.85 13.18 9.53
CA LYS A 505 66.26 12.19 8.54
C LYS A 505 67.35 11.32 9.08
N ARG A 506 67.36 10.05 8.66
CA ARG A 506 68.53 9.17 8.32
C ARG A 506 67.93 7.78 8.14
N GLY A 507 68.10 6.98 7.12
CA GLY A 507 69.14 6.89 6.10
C GLY A 507 69.57 5.44 5.99
N HIS A 508 69.41 4.85 4.77
CA HIS A 508 70.16 3.76 4.15
C HIS A 508 70.11 2.36 4.83
N SER A 509 69.89 1.30 4.18
CA SER A 509 70.46 0.53 3.07
C SER A 509 69.78 -0.84 3.10
N GLY A 510 69.26 -1.40 2.07
CA GLY A 510 69.94 -2.25 1.11
C GLY A 510 69.70 -3.71 1.47
N ASP A 511 68.94 -4.41 0.72
CA ASP A 511 69.38 -5.57 -0.04
C ASP A 511 68.23 -6.23 -0.79
N ARG A 512 68.49 -6.44 -2.05
CA ARG A 512 67.73 -7.28 -2.98
C ARG A 512 67.92 -8.75 -2.63
N LYS A 513 66.88 -9.54 -2.65
CA LYS A 513 66.97 -10.94 -3.11
C LYS A 513 65.71 -11.32 -3.89
N ASP A 514 65.97 -11.62 -5.15
CA ASP A 514 65.13 -12.40 -6.07
C ASP A 514 64.84 -13.77 -5.47
N GLU A 515 63.60 -14.21 -5.56
CA GLU A 515 63.26 -15.63 -5.69
C GLU A 515 61.99 -15.82 -6.55
N ARG A 516 62.17 -16.10 -7.79
CA ARG A 516 61.80 -17.19 -8.69
C ARG A 516 60.43 -17.81 -8.42
N VAL A 517 59.61 -17.61 -9.45
CA VAL A 517 58.42 -18.39 -9.85
C VAL A 517 58.86 -19.83 -10.25
N PRO A 518 58.14 -20.87 -9.88
CA PRO A 518 58.14 -22.10 -10.61
C PRO A 518 56.86 -22.27 -11.45
N LYS A 519 57.06 -22.41 -12.74
CA LYS A 519 56.15 -23.07 -13.68
C LYS A 519 56.12 -24.57 -13.36
N MET A 520 54.94 -25.19 -13.26
CA MET A 520 54.72 -26.62 -13.48
C MET A 520 53.48 -26.78 -14.34
N SER A 521 53.65 -27.21 -15.47
CA SER A 521 53.63 -28.45 -16.29
C SER A 521 52.34 -29.28 -16.15
N ARG A 522 51.82 -29.53 -17.33
CA ARG A 522 50.69 -30.37 -17.72
C ARG A 522 50.83 -31.84 -17.26
N GLY A 523 49.64 -32.42 -16.95
CA GLY A 523 49.35 -33.81 -17.30
C GLY A 523 49.27 -34.74 -16.09
N ALA A 524 48.03 -35.20 -15.78
CA ALA A 524 47.77 -36.63 -15.52
C ALA A 524 46.26 -36.86 -15.37
N SER A 525 45.77 -37.77 -16.18
CA SER A 525 44.44 -38.38 -16.21
C SER A 525 44.19 -39.20 -14.95
N VAL A 526 42.97 -39.14 -14.42
CA VAL A 526 42.46 -40.03 -13.36
C VAL A 526 41.29 -40.84 -13.90
N PRO A 527 41.29 -42.19 -13.68
CA PRO A 527 40.24 -43.08 -14.19
C PRO A 527 38.97 -43.11 -13.34
N PRO A 528 37.82 -43.55 -13.90
CA PRO A 528 36.54 -43.58 -13.20
C PRO A 528 36.37 -44.88 -12.37
N SER A 529 36.01 -44.76 -11.11
CA SER A 529 35.53 -45.90 -10.38
C SER A 529 34.41 -45.55 -9.38
N MET A 530 33.29 -46.26 -9.56
CA MET A 530 32.29 -46.69 -8.59
C MET A 530 31.31 -45.65 -8.01
N LEU A 531 30.19 -45.45 -8.73
CA LEU A 531 28.91 -45.07 -8.15
C LEU A 531 28.01 -46.34 -8.05
N LYS A 532 27.84 -46.85 -6.83
CA LYS A 532 26.84 -47.86 -6.52
C LYS A 532 25.44 -47.24 -6.55
N LYS A 533 24.64 -47.68 -7.54
CA LYS A 533 23.19 -47.39 -7.59
C LYS A 533 22.45 -48.22 -6.52
N LYS A 534 21.82 -47.54 -5.57
CA LYS A 534 20.72 -48.12 -4.78
C LYS A 534 19.43 -47.95 -5.58
N LYS A 535 18.87 -49.08 -6.06
CA LYS A 535 17.51 -49.16 -6.59
C LYS A 535 16.53 -49.20 -5.44
N THR A 536 15.64 -48.23 -5.36
CA THR A 536 14.40 -48.35 -4.56
C THR A 536 13.25 -48.63 -5.52
N ASN A 537 12.60 -49.74 -5.32
CA ASN A 537 11.41 -50.17 -6.05
C ASN A 537 10.21 -49.32 -5.61
N ALA A 538 9.69 -48.50 -6.48
CA ALA A 538 8.35 -47.92 -6.37
C ALA A 538 7.43 -48.68 -7.34
N LYS A 539 6.44 -49.36 -6.77
CA LYS A 539 5.37 -50.02 -7.53
C LYS A 539 4.47 -48.95 -8.15
N VAL A 540 4.46 -48.90 -9.48
CA VAL A 540 3.51 -48.12 -10.26
C VAL A 540 2.22 -48.95 -10.41
N ASN A 541 1.13 -48.48 -9.83
CA ASN A 541 -0.21 -49.00 -10.07
C ASN A 541 -0.72 -48.40 -11.40
N LYS A 542 -0.99 -49.29 -12.36
CA LYS A 542 -1.68 -48.97 -13.62
C LYS A 542 -3.18 -48.76 -13.37
N PRO A 543 -3.84 -47.75 -13.97
CA PRO A 543 -5.29 -47.61 -13.90
C PRO A 543 -5.98 -48.67 -14.77
N ARG A 544 -7.04 -49.28 -14.22
CA ARG A 544 -7.94 -50.23 -14.90
C ARG A 544 -8.70 -49.51 -16.02
N ARG A 545 -8.63 -50.07 -17.22
CA ARG A 545 -9.54 -49.73 -18.33
C ARG A 545 -10.95 -50.25 -18.01
N LEU A 546 -11.92 -49.36 -17.98
CA LEU A 546 -13.34 -49.71 -18.00
C LEU A 546 -13.72 -50.08 -19.45
N ARG A 547 -14.31 -51.28 -19.59
CA ARG A 547 -14.90 -51.79 -20.84
C ARG A 547 -16.26 -51.10 -21.05
N ALA A 548 -16.48 -50.63 -22.29
CA ALA A 548 -17.79 -50.23 -22.77
C ALA A 548 -18.78 -51.41 -22.85
N PRO A 549 -20.05 -51.24 -22.55
CA PRO A 549 -21.07 -52.24 -22.86
C PRO A 549 -21.50 -52.12 -24.33
N THR A 550 -21.44 -53.25 -25.03
CA THR A 550 -22.06 -53.47 -26.33
C THR A 550 -23.52 -53.89 -26.13
N GLY A 551 -24.42 -53.23 -26.85
CA GLY A 551 -25.59 -53.84 -27.51
C GLY A 551 -26.89 -53.97 -26.70
N MET A 552 -27.85 -53.18 -26.94
CA MET A 552 -29.10 -53.40 -27.67
C MET A 552 -29.93 -52.12 -27.68
#